data_83324b8110d8b60273cee7fcde13ccc3
#
_entry.id   83324b8110d8b60273cee7fcde13ccc3
#
_cell.length_a   1.000
_cell.length_b   1.000
_cell.length_c   1.000
_cell.angle_alpha   90.00
_cell.angle_beta   90.00
_cell.angle_gamma   90.00
#
_symmetry.space_group_name_H-M   'P 1'
#
loop_
_entity.id
_entity.type
_entity.pdbx_description
1 polymer ?
#
loop_
_entity_poly.entity_id
_entity_poly.type
_entity_poly.pdbx_seq_one_letter_code
_entity_poly.pdbx_strand_id
1 'polypeptide(L)'
;MNPHAYTIRSATPSEFLEIGQLLVEVYSQQHGFPKQADQPDYYKLLANVGDFTQIPGTELLIAPSPEGKIEGAVVYFNDMKNYGSGGTATTERNTAGFRLLAVHHMARGKGIGKLLTKECINKARANNFSQMIIHTTMTMQTAWRMYESMGFKRSEDLDFMQGDLPVYGFRLTL
;
A
#
# COMPACT_ATOMS: atom_id res chain seq x y z
N MET A 1 -3.77 23.77 -6.60
CA MET A 1 -4.02 22.91 -5.44
C MET A 1 -2.79 22.87 -4.56
N ASN A 2 -2.97 23.11 -3.30
CA ASN A 2 -1.87 23.19 -2.34
C ASN A 2 -1.44 21.76 -1.95
N PRO A 3 -0.26 21.25 -2.34
CA PRO A 3 0.21 19.93 -1.95
C PRO A 3 0.47 19.82 -0.43
N HIS A 4 0.31 20.91 0.30
CA HIS A 4 0.49 20.97 1.76
C HIS A 4 -0.78 20.69 2.57
N ALA A 5 -1.89 20.31 1.93
CA ALA A 5 -3.16 20.07 2.61
C ALA A 5 -3.21 18.74 3.39
N TYR A 6 -2.29 17.80 3.12
CA TYR A 6 -2.30 16.46 3.73
C TYR A 6 -1.06 16.24 4.58
N THR A 7 -1.27 15.84 5.83
CA THR A 7 -0.21 15.37 6.72
C THR A 7 -0.37 13.86 6.90
N ILE A 8 0.64 13.10 6.49
CA ILE A 8 0.62 11.64 6.65
C ILE A 8 0.95 11.31 8.10
N ARG A 9 0.16 10.44 8.72
CA ARG A 9 0.36 9.97 10.08
C ARG A 9 -0.13 8.55 10.27
N SER A 10 0.25 7.95 11.40
CA SER A 10 -0.31 6.65 11.80
C SER A 10 -1.79 6.77 12.14
N ALA A 11 -2.55 5.73 11.81
CA ALA A 11 -3.95 5.61 12.17
C ALA A 11 -4.13 5.34 13.67
N THR A 12 -5.25 5.79 14.21
CA THR A 12 -5.69 5.44 15.57
C THR A 12 -6.74 4.33 15.52
N PRO A 13 -6.93 3.55 16.61
CA PRO A 13 -7.92 2.47 16.63
C PRO A 13 -9.34 2.88 16.26
N SER A 14 -9.75 4.09 16.64
CA SER A 14 -11.08 4.61 16.30
C SER A 14 -11.30 4.82 14.80
N GLU A 15 -10.23 4.85 14.01
CA GLU A 15 -10.26 5.08 12.55
C GLU A 15 -10.24 3.76 11.75
N PHE A 16 -9.95 2.63 12.38
CA PHE A 16 -9.74 1.37 11.66
C PHE A 16 -10.94 0.93 10.83
N LEU A 17 -12.15 1.12 11.32
CA LEU A 17 -13.36 0.76 10.58
C LEU A 17 -13.50 1.59 9.30
N GLU A 18 -13.31 2.91 9.39
CA GLU A 18 -13.38 3.82 8.24
C GLU A 18 -12.30 3.48 7.20
N ILE A 19 -11.08 3.17 7.65
CA ILE A 19 -9.98 2.78 6.76
C ILE A 19 -10.31 1.45 6.05
N GLY A 20 -10.82 0.46 6.78
CA GLY A 20 -11.23 -0.82 6.19
C GLY A 20 -12.31 -0.64 5.13
N GLN A 21 -13.30 0.20 5.37
CA GLN A 21 -14.34 0.54 4.39
C GLN A 21 -13.76 1.21 3.15
N LEU A 22 -12.81 2.13 3.33
CA LEU A 22 -12.10 2.78 2.22
C LEU A 22 -11.37 1.75 1.35
N LEU A 23 -10.66 0.82 1.96
CA LEU A 23 -9.92 -0.21 1.22
C LEU A 23 -10.86 -1.14 0.44
N VAL A 24 -11.93 -1.61 1.07
CA VAL A 24 -12.94 -2.45 0.39
C VAL A 24 -13.56 -1.70 -0.79
N GLU A 25 -13.95 -0.45 -0.60
CA GLU A 25 -14.51 0.37 -1.67
C GLU A 25 -13.54 0.54 -2.85
N VAL A 26 -12.31 0.96 -2.58
CA VAL A 26 -11.31 1.21 -3.62
C VAL A 26 -10.99 -0.05 -4.42
N TYR A 27 -10.72 -1.17 -3.73
CA TYR A 27 -10.37 -2.42 -4.41
C TYR A 27 -11.55 -3.06 -5.13
N SER A 28 -12.77 -2.96 -4.60
CA SER A 28 -13.97 -3.48 -5.26
C SER A 28 -14.30 -2.74 -6.58
N GLN A 29 -13.90 -1.48 -6.67
CA GLN A 29 -14.11 -0.64 -7.87
C GLN A 29 -12.94 -0.73 -8.85
N GLN A 30 -11.84 -1.38 -8.49
CA GLN A 30 -10.67 -1.53 -9.35
C GLN A 30 -10.99 -2.43 -10.54
N HIS A 31 -10.88 -1.88 -11.75
CA HIS A 31 -11.10 -2.65 -12.98
C HIS A 31 -10.07 -3.78 -13.11
N GLY A 32 -10.53 -4.99 -13.47
CA GLY A 32 -9.67 -6.16 -13.63
C GLY A 32 -9.16 -6.78 -12.33
N PHE A 33 -9.51 -6.23 -11.18
CA PHE A 33 -9.20 -6.80 -9.87
C PHE A 33 -10.29 -7.78 -9.43
N PRO A 34 -9.96 -8.91 -8.76
CA PRO A 34 -10.96 -9.86 -8.27
C PRO A 34 -12.01 -9.20 -7.38
N LYS A 35 -13.27 -9.59 -7.55
CA LYS A 35 -14.38 -9.09 -6.73
C LYS A 35 -14.46 -9.86 -5.42
N GLN A 36 -15.24 -9.33 -4.47
CA GLN A 36 -15.40 -9.94 -3.14
C GLN A 36 -15.90 -11.40 -3.22
N ALA A 37 -16.78 -11.72 -4.17
CA ALA A 37 -17.25 -13.09 -4.37
C ALA A 37 -16.14 -14.06 -4.82
N ASP A 38 -15.13 -13.54 -5.54
CA ASP A 38 -14.02 -14.36 -6.06
C ASP A 38 -12.93 -14.59 -5.02
N GLN A 39 -12.69 -13.58 -4.15
CA GLN A 39 -11.66 -13.63 -3.11
C GLN A 39 -12.18 -13.07 -1.78
N PRO A 40 -13.12 -13.76 -1.12
CA PRO A 40 -13.75 -13.25 0.11
C PRO A 40 -12.76 -13.05 1.25
N ASP A 41 -11.76 -13.90 1.39
CA ASP A 41 -10.74 -13.77 2.45
C ASP A 41 -9.87 -12.53 2.26
N TYR A 42 -9.56 -12.17 1.02
CA TYR A 42 -8.81 -10.95 0.73
C TYR A 42 -9.60 -9.70 1.14
N TYR A 43 -10.90 -9.65 0.82
CA TYR A 43 -11.76 -8.52 1.22
C TYR A 43 -12.00 -8.47 2.72
N LYS A 44 -12.01 -9.62 3.39
CA LYS A 44 -12.02 -9.66 4.85
C LYS A 44 -10.75 -9.05 5.45
N LEU A 45 -9.59 -9.35 4.85
CA LEU A 45 -8.32 -8.73 5.23
C LEU A 45 -8.36 -7.21 5.03
N LEU A 46 -8.89 -6.72 3.90
CA LEU A 46 -9.06 -5.29 3.66
C LEU A 46 -9.94 -4.63 4.72
N ALA A 47 -11.10 -5.21 5.00
CA ALA A 47 -12.05 -4.69 5.98
C ALA A 47 -11.46 -4.62 7.39
N ASN A 48 -10.57 -5.54 7.73
CA ASN A 48 -9.92 -5.64 9.04
C ASN A 48 -8.47 -5.13 9.02
N VAL A 49 -8.17 -4.16 8.18
CA VAL A 49 -6.81 -3.64 7.98
C VAL A 49 -6.14 -3.16 9.27
N GLY A 50 -6.90 -2.73 10.25
CA GLY A 50 -6.38 -2.36 11.57
C GLY A 50 -5.62 -3.48 12.28
N ASP A 51 -5.91 -4.74 11.97
CA ASP A 51 -5.23 -5.90 12.56
C ASP A 51 -3.72 -5.91 12.24
N PHE A 52 -3.31 -5.32 11.13
CA PHE A 52 -1.89 -5.18 10.79
C PHE A 52 -1.10 -4.41 11.85
N THR A 53 -1.75 -3.49 12.58
CA THR A 53 -1.07 -2.71 13.63
C THR A 53 -0.66 -3.54 14.84
N GLN A 54 -1.19 -4.75 14.98
CA GLN A 54 -0.79 -5.71 16.03
C GLN A 54 0.51 -6.43 15.69
N ILE A 55 0.97 -6.36 14.44
CA ILE A 55 2.19 -7.01 13.97
C ILE A 55 3.37 -6.06 14.21
N PRO A 56 4.41 -6.48 14.97
CA PRO A 56 5.57 -5.63 15.23
C PRO A 56 6.22 -5.13 13.94
N GLY A 57 6.53 -3.83 13.89
CA GLY A 57 7.17 -3.19 12.76
C GLY A 57 6.25 -2.92 11.56
N THR A 58 4.95 -3.11 11.74
CA THR A 58 3.94 -2.83 10.72
C THR A 58 3.12 -1.61 11.15
N GLU A 59 2.96 -0.67 10.23
CA GLU A 59 2.25 0.59 10.50
C GLU A 59 1.16 0.83 9.46
N LEU A 60 0.01 1.27 9.93
CA LEU A 60 -1.09 1.72 9.08
C LEU A 60 -1.03 3.25 9.01
N LEU A 61 -0.64 3.77 7.85
CA LEU A 61 -0.49 5.20 7.60
C LEU A 61 -1.71 5.74 6.86
N ILE A 62 -2.12 6.95 7.19
CA ILE A 62 -3.30 7.60 6.58
C ILE A 62 -3.00 9.03 6.14
N ALA A 63 -3.82 9.47 5.18
CA ALA A 63 -3.86 10.84 4.69
C ALA A 63 -5.25 11.44 5.01
N PRO A 64 -5.44 12.03 6.19
CA PRO A 64 -6.66 12.73 6.51
C PRO A 64 -6.72 14.08 5.78
N SER A 65 -7.91 14.47 5.31
CA SER A 65 -8.15 15.81 4.81
C SER A 65 -8.14 16.85 5.95
N PRO A 66 -8.09 18.14 5.65
CA PRO A 66 -8.20 19.20 6.67
C PRO A 66 -9.47 19.08 7.54
N GLU A 67 -10.55 18.52 6.97
CA GLU A 67 -11.82 18.30 7.66
C GLU A 67 -11.85 16.98 8.46
N GLY A 68 -10.75 16.21 8.42
CA GLY A 68 -10.59 14.96 9.17
C GLY A 68 -11.10 13.71 8.47
N LYS A 69 -11.56 13.79 7.21
CA LYS A 69 -11.95 12.61 6.43
C LYS A 69 -10.71 11.84 5.95
N ILE A 70 -10.70 10.52 6.11
CA ILE A 70 -9.59 9.71 5.63
C ILE A 70 -9.72 9.52 4.10
N GLU A 71 -8.80 10.12 3.36
CA GLU A 71 -8.81 10.11 1.91
C GLU A 71 -7.75 9.19 1.29
N GLY A 72 -6.86 8.65 2.09
CA GLY A 72 -5.89 7.66 1.65
C GLY A 72 -5.32 6.86 2.80
N ALA A 73 -4.82 5.67 2.49
CA ALA A 73 -4.19 4.77 3.45
C ALA A 73 -3.16 3.86 2.79
N VAL A 74 -2.22 3.35 3.58
CA VAL A 74 -1.22 2.37 3.15
C VAL A 74 -0.73 1.59 4.36
N VAL A 75 -0.38 0.32 4.18
CA VAL A 75 0.25 -0.50 5.22
C VAL A 75 1.74 -0.59 4.93
N TYR A 76 2.58 -0.14 5.87
CA TYR A 76 4.03 -0.15 5.80
C TYR A 76 4.60 -1.31 6.63
N PHE A 77 5.59 -2.01 6.08
CA PHE A 77 6.27 -3.13 6.72
C PHE A 77 7.76 -2.85 6.83
N ASN A 78 8.31 -2.91 8.05
CA ASN A 78 9.76 -2.88 8.26
C ASN A 78 10.37 -4.29 8.42
N ASP A 79 9.55 -5.34 8.35
CA ASP A 79 9.98 -6.74 8.33
C ASP A 79 9.22 -7.48 7.22
N MET A 80 9.95 -7.90 6.20
CA MET A 80 9.35 -8.56 5.03
C MET A 80 8.75 -9.94 5.36
N LYS A 81 9.08 -10.55 6.48
CA LYS A 81 8.41 -11.77 6.96
C LYS A 81 6.90 -11.55 7.13
N ASN A 82 6.50 -10.33 7.47
CA ASN A 82 5.12 -9.95 7.73
C ASN A 82 4.44 -9.34 6.49
N TYR A 83 5.17 -9.16 5.41
CA TYR A 83 4.68 -8.51 4.19
C TYR A 83 3.50 -9.25 3.55
N GLY A 84 3.48 -10.58 3.66
CA GLY A 84 2.30 -11.38 3.33
C GLY A 84 2.01 -11.54 1.84
N SER A 85 2.96 -11.24 0.96
CA SER A 85 2.81 -11.54 -0.47
C SER A 85 3.14 -13.01 -0.77
N GLY A 86 2.74 -13.48 -1.95
CA GLY A 86 3.33 -14.67 -2.56
C GLY A 86 4.76 -14.41 -3.06
N GLY A 87 5.36 -15.40 -3.69
CA GLY A 87 6.70 -15.29 -4.26
C GLY A 87 7.81 -15.19 -3.20
N THR A 88 8.90 -14.51 -3.56
CA THR A 88 10.15 -14.47 -2.78
C THR A 88 10.33 -13.23 -1.91
N ALA A 89 9.43 -12.24 -2.02
CA ALA A 89 9.58 -10.96 -1.31
C ALA A 89 9.69 -11.13 0.22
N THR A 90 8.98 -12.11 0.79
CA THR A 90 8.97 -12.36 2.24
C THR A 90 10.29 -12.94 2.78
N THR A 91 11.20 -13.36 1.90
CA THR A 91 12.54 -13.86 2.28
C THR A 91 13.63 -12.79 2.21
N GLU A 92 13.31 -11.61 1.70
CA GLU A 92 14.26 -10.51 1.54
C GLU A 92 14.64 -9.91 2.90
N ARG A 93 15.93 -9.65 3.07
CA ARG A 93 16.49 -9.06 4.30
C ARG A 93 16.91 -7.63 4.06
N ASN A 94 17.01 -6.86 5.15
CA ASN A 94 17.38 -5.45 5.11
C ASN A 94 16.52 -4.65 4.13
N THR A 95 15.23 -4.98 4.13
CA THR A 95 14.25 -4.53 3.14
C THR A 95 12.96 -4.11 3.85
N ALA A 96 12.42 -2.99 3.43
CA ALA A 96 11.06 -2.56 3.78
C ALA A 96 10.12 -2.77 2.60
N GLY A 97 8.83 -2.72 2.86
CA GLY A 97 7.81 -2.78 1.82
C GLY A 97 6.53 -2.08 2.26
N PHE A 98 5.63 -1.86 1.34
CA PHE A 98 4.27 -1.44 1.66
C PHE A 98 3.25 -2.12 0.76
N ARG A 99 2.03 -2.23 1.26
CA ARG A 99 0.88 -2.84 0.56
C ARG A 99 -0.38 -2.05 0.83
N LEU A 100 -1.42 -2.40 0.09
CA LEU A 100 -2.78 -1.92 0.30
C LEU A 100 -2.89 -0.40 0.23
N LEU A 101 -2.12 0.22 -0.68
CA LEU A 101 -2.25 1.63 -0.98
C LEU A 101 -3.62 1.90 -1.60
N ALA A 102 -4.37 2.79 -1.00
CA ALA A 102 -5.68 3.19 -1.49
C ALA A 102 -5.87 4.70 -1.36
N VAL A 103 -6.51 5.30 -2.36
CA VAL A 103 -6.92 6.71 -2.37
C VAL A 103 -8.38 6.77 -2.75
N HIS A 104 -9.17 7.45 -1.92
CA HIS A 104 -10.60 7.64 -2.16
C HIS A 104 -10.82 8.26 -3.56
N HIS A 105 -11.81 7.75 -4.30
CA HIS A 105 -12.01 8.15 -5.70
C HIS A 105 -12.19 9.66 -5.89
N MET A 106 -12.88 10.35 -4.95
CA MET A 106 -13.06 11.80 -4.99
C MET A 106 -11.79 12.60 -4.63
N ALA A 107 -10.79 11.95 -4.08
CA ALA A 107 -9.51 12.57 -3.69
C ALA A 107 -8.36 12.27 -4.67
N ARG A 108 -8.63 11.53 -5.73
CA ARG A 108 -7.63 11.24 -6.77
C ARG A 108 -7.18 12.52 -7.48
N GLY A 109 -5.94 12.51 -7.96
CA GLY A 109 -5.34 13.68 -8.62
C GLY A 109 -4.79 14.75 -7.68
N LYS A 110 -4.93 14.57 -6.36
CA LYS A 110 -4.39 15.49 -5.32
C LYS A 110 -2.99 15.10 -4.84
N GLY A 111 -2.38 14.06 -5.40
CA GLY A 111 -1.03 13.61 -5.03
C GLY A 111 -0.95 12.76 -3.76
N ILE A 112 -2.07 12.30 -3.19
CA ILE A 112 -2.12 11.55 -1.93
C ILE A 112 -1.34 10.24 -2.02
N GLY A 113 -1.50 9.47 -3.09
CA GLY A 113 -0.77 8.22 -3.29
C GLY A 113 0.75 8.43 -3.29
N LYS A 114 1.20 9.52 -3.92
CA LYS A 114 2.62 9.89 -3.95
C LYS A 114 3.12 10.30 -2.56
N LEU A 115 2.32 11.04 -1.79
CA LEU A 115 2.67 11.44 -0.42
C LEU A 115 2.79 10.23 0.52
N LEU A 116 1.84 9.30 0.45
CA LEU A 116 1.87 8.05 1.23
C LEU A 116 3.10 7.20 0.87
N THR A 117 3.37 7.04 -0.43
CA THR A 117 4.55 6.31 -0.92
C THR A 117 5.84 6.96 -0.43
N LYS A 118 5.93 8.29 -0.53
CA LYS A 118 7.10 9.05 -0.07
C LYS A 118 7.33 8.89 1.43
N GLU A 119 6.27 8.87 2.23
CA GLU A 119 6.38 8.64 3.68
C GLU A 119 6.93 7.23 3.98
N CYS A 120 6.46 6.21 3.26
CA CYS A 120 7.02 4.86 3.38
C CYS A 120 8.52 4.83 3.03
N ILE A 121 8.93 5.51 1.97
CA ILE A 121 10.34 5.62 1.57
C ILE A 121 11.17 6.32 2.65
N ASN A 122 10.66 7.42 3.20
CA ASN A 122 11.34 8.16 4.27
C ASN A 122 11.54 7.31 5.52
N LYS A 123 10.51 6.54 5.91
CA LYS A 123 10.61 5.59 7.04
C LYS A 123 11.66 4.51 6.79
N ALA A 124 11.69 3.94 5.61
CA ALA A 124 12.66 2.93 5.24
C ALA A 124 14.10 3.48 5.29
N ARG A 125 14.32 4.69 4.77
CA ARG A 125 15.62 5.37 4.86
C ARG A 125 16.03 5.66 6.31
N ALA A 126 15.10 6.16 7.11
CA ALA A 126 15.36 6.45 8.53
C ALA A 126 15.72 5.20 9.33
N ASN A 127 15.22 4.04 8.93
CA ASN A 127 15.55 2.73 9.52
C ASN A 127 16.77 2.05 8.86
N ASN A 128 17.48 2.74 7.96
CA ASN A 128 18.67 2.27 7.26
C ASN A 128 18.48 0.98 6.44
N PHE A 129 17.29 0.77 5.89
CA PHE A 129 17.05 -0.31 4.94
C PHE A 129 17.75 -0.03 3.60
N SER A 130 18.24 -1.07 2.94
CA SER A 130 18.96 -0.94 1.67
C SER A 130 18.04 -0.83 0.47
N GLN A 131 16.81 -1.32 0.58
CA GLN A 131 15.83 -1.32 -0.50
C GLN A 131 14.39 -1.35 0.02
N MET A 132 13.48 -1.00 -0.88
CA MET A 132 12.05 -1.16 -0.68
C MET A 132 11.44 -2.01 -1.79
N ILE A 133 10.53 -2.91 -1.43
CA ILE A 133 9.80 -3.76 -2.36
C ILE A 133 8.32 -3.39 -2.33
N ILE A 134 7.72 -3.36 -3.51
CA ILE A 134 6.28 -3.22 -3.69
C ILE A 134 5.79 -4.16 -4.77
N HIS A 135 4.48 -4.39 -4.78
CA HIS A 135 3.79 -5.13 -5.84
C HIS A 135 2.62 -4.32 -6.37
N THR A 136 2.33 -4.49 -7.65
CA THR A 136 1.12 -3.95 -8.27
C THR A 136 0.66 -4.87 -9.40
N THR A 137 -0.46 -4.54 -10.01
CA THR A 137 -1.04 -5.32 -11.12
C THR A 137 -1.06 -4.50 -12.41
N MET A 138 -1.19 -5.18 -13.56
CA MET A 138 -1.21 -4.52 -14.86
C MET A 138 -2.38 -3.53 -15.01
N THR A 139 -3.49 -3.78 -14.32
CA THR A 139 -4.66 -2.89 -14.38
C THR A 139 -4.52 -1.63 -13.53
N MET A 140 -3.58 -1.61 -12.58
CA MET A 140 -3.31 -0.47 -11.70
C MET A 140 -2.28 0.48 -12.35
N GLN A 141 -2.55 0.95 -13.56
CA GLN A 141 -1.60 1.73 -14.38
C GLN A 141 -1.21 3.07 -13.75
N THR A 142 -2.12 3.73 -13.05
CA THR A 142 -1.81 4.99 -12.36
C THR A 142 -0.77 4.77 -11.28
N ALA A 143 -0.93 3.74 -10.47
CA ALA A 143 0.04 3.35 -9.44
C ALA A 143 1.36 2.91 -10.07
N TRP A 144 1.32 2.07 -11.11
CA TRP A 144 2.49 1.59 -11.83
C TRP A 144 3.37 2.74 -12.30
N ARG A 145 2.79 3.69 -13.04
CA ARG A 145 3.52 4.87 -13.56
C ARG A 145 4.06 5.76 -12.43
N MET A 146 3.30 5.90 -11.36
CA MET A 146 3.74 6.65 -10.19
C MET A 146 4.99 6.01 -9.58
N TYR A 147 4.99 4.69 -9.36
CA TYR A 147 6.15 3.97 -8.81
C TYR A 147 7.38 4.11 -9.71
N GLU A 148 7.22 3.93 -11.02
CA GLU A 148 8.33 4.14 -11.96
C GLU A 148 8.88 5.57 -11.90
N SER A 149 7.99 6.57 -11.83
CA SER A 149 8.38 7.98 -11.71
C SER A 149 9.12 8.29 -10.40
N MET A 150 8.93 7.48 -9.37
CA MET A 150 9.61 7.60 -8.07
C MET A 150 10.90 6.77 -7.98
N GLY A 151 11.29 6.10 -9.06
CA GLY A 151 12.55 5.35 -9.15
C GLY A 151 12.42 3.85 -8.89
N PHE A 152 11.21 3.32 -8.64
CA PHE A 152 11.01 1.88 -8.56
C PHE A 152 11.23 1.23 -9.92
N LYS A 153 11.93 0.10 -9.93
CA LYS A 153 12.23 -0.67 -11.14
C LYS A 153 11.62 -2.06 -11.04
N ARG A 154 11.14 -2.55 -12.17
CA ARG A 154 10.64 -3.93 -12.28
C ARG A 154 11.70 -4.93 -11.81
N SER A 155 11.23 -5.94 -11.08
CA SER A 155 12.06 -7.02 -10.55
C SER A 155 11.27 -8.32 -10.68
N GLU A 156 11.49 -9.02 -11.77
CA GLU A 156 10.66 -10.18 -12.18
C GLU A 156 10.76 -11.35 -11.19
N ASP A 157 11.86 -11.44 -10.45
CA ASP A 157 12.07 -12.43 -9.39
C ASP A 157 11.05 -12.33 -8.24
N LEU A 158 10.40 -11.18 -8.12
CA LEU A 158 9.38 -10.91 -7.09
C LEU A 158 7.95 -11.24 -7.55
N ASP A 159 7.76 -11.54 -8.82
CA ASP A 159 6.42 -11.75 -9.39
C ASP A 159 5.78 -13.02 -8.81
N PHE A 160 4.46 -12.99 -8.67
CA PHE A 160 3.68 -14.15 -8.23
C PHE A 160 2.24 -14.07 -8.78
N MET A 161 1.51 -15.16 -8.58
CA MET A 161 0.09 -15.23 -8.95
C MET A 161 -0.78 -15.17 -7.69
N GLN A 162 -1.74 -14.24 -7.68
CA GLN A 162 -2.82 -14.21 -6.69
C GLN A 162 -4.07 -14.81 -7.32
N GLY A 163 -4.27 -16.12 -7.13
CA GLY A 163 -5.23 -16.85 -7.96
C GLY A 163 -4.81 -16.77 -9.43
N ASP A 164 -5.68 -16.27 -10.28
CA ASP A 164 -5.42 -16.07 -11.71
C ASP A 164 -4.87 -14.67 -12.03
N LEU A 165 -4.67 -13.83 -11.01
CA LEU A 165 -4.19 -12.46 -11.18
C LEU A 165 -2.66 -12.41 -11.12
N PRO A 166 -1.96 -12.03 -12.20
CA PRO A 166 -0.53 -11.77 -12.15
C PRO A 166 -0.23 -10.53 -11.31
N VAL A 167 0.72 -10.66 -10.37
CA VAL A 167 1.17 -9.59 -9.49
C VAL A 167 2.65 -9.34 -9.73
N TYR A 168 2.99 -8.11 -10.05
CA TYR A 168 4.31 -7.70 -10.52
C TYR A 168 5.09 -6.97 -9.43
N GLY A 169 6.34 -7.39 -9.22
CA GLY A 169 7.22 -6.82 -8.22
C GLY A 169 8.11 -5.69 -8.74
N PHE A 170 8.43 -4.79 -7.82
CA PHE A 170 9.31 -3.64 -8.05
C PHE A 170 10.25 -3.48 -6.86
N ARG A 171 11.44 -2.96 -7.15
CA ARG A 171 12.45 -2.59 -6.15
C ARG A 171 12.84 -1.13 -6.28
N LEU A 172 13.08 -0.49 -5.14
CA LEU A 172 13.72 0.82 -5.05
C LEU A 172 14.96 0.66 -4.18
N THR A 173 16.12 1.02 -4.72
CA THR A 173 17.35 1.16 -3.92
C THR A 173 17.27 2.44 -3.10
N LEU A 174 17.54 2.35 -1.81
CA LEU A 174 17.42 3.46 -0.86
C LEU A 174 18.72 4.20 -0.61
#